data_a7c8ba16b2769c26f3c9a0cfa2b821f6
#
_entry.id   a7c8ba16b2769c26f3c9a0cfa2b821f6
#
_cell.length_a   1.000
_cell.length_b   1.000
_cell.length_c   1.000
_cell.angle_alpha   90.00
_cell.angle_beta   90.00
_cell.angle_gamma   90.00
#
_symmetry.space_group_name_H-M   'P 1'
#
loop_
_entity.id
_entity.type
_entity.pdbx_description
1 polymer ?
#
loop_
_entity_poly.entity_id
_entity_poly.type
_entity_poly.pdbx_seq_one_letter_code
_entity_poly.pdbx_strand_id
1 'polypeptide(L)'
;MRRARSPRAYLVCVGSELLAGQINTHQGWLSVRLRRAGFMVLGESSVPDNVARIKTALRRALASADAVVVCGGLGPTFDDLTREAAAAALGRPLSFKPRLWSRILKRFTRYAVPVPEENKRQSQVIAGAVVLSNRVGSAPGQRLELNGRDGGPRTLILLPGPYLEMAPMFERALPRLAARHARGLGSASMTLRLAGVSESVADERLAGVRALFPDAQFTILASGGEVSFHATITERTAPAA
;
A
#
# COMPACT_ATOMS: atom_id res chain seq x y z
N MET A 1 19.63 20.93 -13.35
CA MET A 1 18.74 19.75 -13.49
C MET A 1 17.82 19.67 -12.27
N ARG A 2 16.48 19.68 -12.44
CA ARG A 2 15.57 19.44 -11.30
C ARG A 2 15.82 18.02 -10.78
N ARG A 3 16.21 17.88 -9.52
CA ARG A 3 16.31 16.57 -8.84
C ARG A 3 14.94 15.88 -8.95
N ALA A 4 14.93 14.62 -9.39
CA ALA A 4 13.70 13.85 -9.44
C ALA A 4 13.26 13.58 -8.01
N ARG A 5 12.08 14.07 -7.66
CA ARG A 5 11.47 13.85 -6.35
C ARG A 5 11.03 12.39 -6.26
N SER A 6 11.34 11.74 -5.13
CA SER A 6 10.80 10.41 -4.83
C SER A 6 9.27 10.43 -4.86
N PRO A 7 8.62 9.50 -5.55
CA PRO A 7 7.17 9.40 -5.55
C PRO A 7 6.68 9.09 -4.13
N ARG A 8 5.54 9.67 -3.78
CA ARG A 8 4.93 9.56 -2.46
C ARG A 8 3.90 8.45 -2.43
N ALA A 9 3.92 7.63 -1.39
CA ALA A 9 2.91 6.62 -1.12
C ALA A 9 2.17 6.90 0.19
N TYR A 10 0.90 6.50 0.26
CA TYR A 10 0.08 6.54 1.45
C TYR A 10 -0.69 5.22 1.62
N LEU A 11 -0.81 4.75 2.86
CA LEU A 11 -1.50 3.52 3.19
C LEU A 11 -2.85 3.83 3.86
N VAL A 12 -3.89 3.08 3.49
CA VAL A 12 -5.19 3.12 4.15
C VAL A 12 -5.57 1.70 4.53
N CYS A 13 -5.65 1.42 5.82
CA CYS A 13 -6.03 0.12 6.34
C CYS A 13 -7.47 0.19 6.85
N VAL A 14 -8.34 -0.63 6.27
CA VAL A 14 -9.76 -0.65 6.57
C VAL A 14 -10.07 -1.88 7.41
N GLY A 15 -10.65 -1.65 8.57
CA GLY A 15 -11.07 -2.68 9.51
C GLY A 15 -11.37 -2.07 10.87
N SER A 16 -12.56 -2.29 11.39
CA SER A 16 -12.98 -1.81 12.70
C SER A 16 -12.20 -2.46 13.82
N GLU A 17 -11.70 -3.69 13.63
CA GLU A 17 -10.84 -4.41 14.55
C GLU A 17 -9.47 -3.72 14.78
N LEU A 18 -8.97 -3.00 13.78
CA LEU A 18 -7.72 -2.22 13.93
C LEU A 18 -7.88 -1.09 14.95
N LEU A 19 -9.08 -0.53 15.07
CA LEU A 19 -9.39 0.50 16.06
C LEU A 19 -9.80 -0.09 17.41
N ALA A 20 -10.10 -1.39 17.46
CA ALA A 20 -10.40 -2.14 18.68
C ALA A 20 -9.15 -2.76 19.34
N GLY A 21 -7.95 -2.46 18.85
CA GLY A 21 -6.68 -2.88 19.45
C GLY A 21 -5.94 -3.99 18.72
N GLN A 22 -6.43 -4.45 17.57
CA GLN A 22 -5.66 -5.39 16.73
C GLN A 22 -4.46 -4.68 16.08
N ILE A 23 -3.28 -5.29 16.22
CA ILE A 23 -2.05 -4.73 15.64
C ILE A 23 -2.10 -4.78 14.12
N ASN A 24 -1.91 -3.64 13.48
CA ASN A 24 -1.81 -3.53 12.02
C ASN A 24 -0.42 -3.95 11.53
N THR A 25 -0.27 -5.23 11.22
CA THR A 25 1.00 -5.79 10.69
C THR A 25 1.23 -5.49 9.21
N HIS A 26 0.16 -5.16 8.45
CA HIS A 26 0.24 -4.90 7.01
C HIS A 26 0.99 -3.62 6.68
N GLN A 27 0.81 -2.59 7.51
CA GLN A 27 1.44 -1.29 7.34
C GLN A 27 2.98 -1.40 7.29
N GLY A 28 3.58 -2.07 8.25
CA GLY A 28 5.04 -2.26 8.29
C GLY A 28 5.55 -3.03 7.06
N TRP A 29 4.85 -4.11 6.70
CA TRP A 29 5.20 -4.94 5.56
C TRP A 29 5.14 -4.17 4.23
N LEU A 30 4.06 -3.44 3.98
CA LEU A 30 3.87 -2.62 2.76
C LEU A 30 4.86 -1.47 2.70
N SER A 31 5.10 -0.77 3.83
CA SER A 31 6.02 0.36 3.90
C SER A 31 7.44 -0.03 3.50
N VAL A 32 7.93 -1.17 3.98
CA VAL A 32 9.26 -1.68 3.62
C VAL A 32 9.37 -1.92 2.11
N ARG A 33 8.35 -2.51 1.49
CA ARG A 33 8.34 -2.81 0.06
C ARG A 33 8.23 -1.58 -0.82
N LEU A 34 7.38 -0.65 -0.44
CA LEU A 34 7.25 0.64 -1.13
C LEU A 34 8.55 1.43 -1.08
N ARG A 35 9.19 1.49 0.09
CA ARG A 35 10.49 2.18 0.24
C ARG A 35 11.56 1.53 -0.63
N ARG A 36 11.67 0.20 -0.64
CA ARG A 36 12.59 -0.52 -1.53
C ARG A 36 12.33 -0.27 -3.02
N ALA A 37 11.09 -0.01 -3.38
CA ALA A 37 10.69 0.36 -4.73
C ALA A 37 10.84 1.86 -5.04
N GLY A 38 11.50 2.64 -4.18
CA GLY A 38 11.82 4.05 -4.39
C GLY A 38 10.72 5.03 -3.96
N PHE A 39 9.70 4.59 -3.22
CA PHE A 39 8.64 5.46 -2.72
C PHE A 39 8.97 6.02 -1.32
N MET A 40 8.64 7.29 -1.12
CA MET A 40 8.53 7.88 0.21
C MET A 40 7.14 7.58 0.78
N VAL A 41 7.05 6.79 1.84
CA VAL A 41 5.79 6.55 2.54
C VAL A 41 5.51 7.72 3.45
N LEU A 42 4.46 8.50 3.13
CA LEU A 42 4.08 9.72 3.88
C LEU A 42 3.38 9.40 5.19
N GLY A 43 2.66 8.29 5.24
CA GLY A 43 1.90 7.92 6.41
C GLY A 43 0.89 6.82 6.14
N GLU A 44 0.07 6.57 7.15
CA GLU A 44 -0.99 5.59 7.18
C GLU A 44 -2.23 6.14 7.87
N SER A 45 -3.39 5.59 7.52
CA SER A 45 -4.63 5.76 8.27
C SER A 45 -5.31 4.41 8.44
N SER A 46 -5.58 4.03 9.69
CA SER A 46 -6.52 2.97 10.02
C SER A 46 -7.91 3.57 10.16
N VAL A 47 -8.89 3.02 9.45
CA VAL A 47 -10.27 3.53 9.40
C VAL A 47 -11.27 2.39 9.61
N PRO A 48 -12.40 2.65 10.28
CA PRO A 48 -13.44 1.66 10.47
C PRO A 48 -14.16 1.34 9.16
N ASP A 49 -14.90 0.25 9.14
CA ASP A 49 -15.75 -0.19 8.03
C ASP A 49 -16.97 0.73 7.86
N ASN A 50 -16.72 1.94 7.40
CA ASN A 50 -17.72 2.98 7.19
C ASN A 50 -17.42 3.74 5.90
N VAL A 51 -18.39 3.78 4.98
CA VAL A 51 -18.24 4.40 3.65
C VAL A 51 -17.75 5.84 3.74
N ALA A 52 -18.30 6.66 4.63
CA ALA A 52 -17.94 8.08 4.73
C ALA A 52 -16.51 8.27 5.26
N ARG A 53 -16.08 7.45 6.23
CA ARG A 53 -14.72 7.47 6.79
C ARG A 53 -13.69 7.00 5.77
N ILE A 54 -13.94 5.87 5.11
CA ILE A 54 -13.07 5.34 4.06
C ILE A 54 -12.96 6.35 2.91
N LYS A 55 -14.09 6.89 2.41
CA LYS A 55 -14.12 7.91 1.36
C LYS A 55 -13.29 9.14 1.71
N THR A 56 -13.38 9.62 2.95
CA THR A 56 -12.63 10.79 3.43
C THR A 56 -11.14 10.49 3.47
N ALA A 57 -10.73 9.34 4.01
CA ALA A 57 -9.34 8.92 4.06
C ALA A 57 -8.74 8.78 2.66
N LEU A 58 -9.46 8.15 1.74
CA LEU A 58 -9.04 8.00 0.35
C LEU A 58 -8.83 9.34 -0.36
N ARG A 59 -9.75 10.30 -0.19
CA ARG A 59 -9.62 11.63 -0.79
C ARG A 59 -8.41 12.39 -0.26
N ARG A 60 -8.15 12.31 1.05
CA ARG A 60 -6.96 12.91 1.68
C ARG A 60 -5.67 12.27 1.17
N ALA A 61 -5.63 10.93 1.14
CA ALA A 61 -4.48 10.18 0.65
C ALA A 61 -4.17 10.49 -0.82
N LEU A 62 -5.18 10.48 -1.69
CA LEU A 62 -5.04 10.79 -3.13
C LEU A 62 -4.66 12.26 -3.40
N ALA A 63 -4.98 13.17 -2.51
CA ALA A 63 -4.55 14.57 -2.62
C ALA A 63 -3.06 14.76 -2.29
N SER A 64 -2.48 13.91 -1.44
CA SER A 64 -1.11 14.06 -0.92
C SER A 64 -0.09 13.13 -1.56
N ALA A 65 -0.52 11.96 -2.06
CA ALA A 65 0.36 10.90 -2.51
C ALA A 65 0.17 10.54 -4.00
N ASP A 66 1.24 10.06 -4.62
CA ASP A 66 1.26 9.60 -6.02
C ASP A 66 0.71 8.16 -6.12
N ALA A 67 0.86 7.37 -5.06
CA ALA A 67 0.33 6.03 -4.92
C ALA A 67 -0.42 5.86 -3.60
N VAL A 68 -1.63 5.30 -3.64
CA VAL A 68 -2.43 4.97 -2.46
C VAL A 68 -2.70 3.47 -2.48
N VAL A 69 -2.33 2.78 -1.40
CA VAL A 69 -2.59 1.35 -1.22
C VAL A 69 -3.59 1.18 -0.09
N VAL A 70 -4.68 0.50 -0.38
CA VAL A 70 -5.77 0.21 0.56
C VAL A 70 -5.78 -1.27 0.85
N CYS A 71 -5.88 -1.65 2.12
CA CYS A 71 -6.01 -3.04 2.57
C CYS A 71 -7.27 -3.21 3.42
N GLY A 72 -8.05 -4.24 3.14
CA GLY A 72 -9.25 -4.59 3.88
C GLY A 72 -10.56 -4.18 3.20
N GLY A 73 -11.68 -4.71 3.67
CA GLY A 73 -13.03 -4.38 3.24
C GLY A 73 -13.38 -4.76 1.79
N LEU A 74 -12.77 -5.82 1.24
CA LEU A 74 -13.07 -6.34 -0.11
C LEU A 74 -13.81 -7.70 -0.11
N GLY A 75 -14.11 -8.25 1.05
CA GLY A 75 -14.84 -9.49 1.20
C GLY A 75 -16.31 -9.39 0.76
N PRO A 76 -17.12 -10.40 1.11
CA PRO A 76 -18.54 -10.45 0.77
C PRO A 76 -19.46 -9.91 1.87
N THR A 77 -18.96 -9.68 3.09
CA THR A 77 -19.77 -9.35 4.27
C THR A 77 -20.35 -7.94 4.20
N PHE A 78 -21.33 -7.65 5.02
CA PHE A 78 -22.05 -6.37 5.02
C PHE A 78 -21.15 -5.17 5.33
N ASP A 79 -20.09 -5.39 6.09
CA ASP A 79 -19.06 -4.43 6.49
C ASP A 79 -17.91 -4.28 5.48
N ASP A 80 -17.82 -5.13 4.45
CA ASP A 80 -16.85 -4.97 3.36
C ASP A 80 -17.24 -3.83 2.40
N LEU A 81 -16.90 -2.60 2.77
CA LEU A 81 -17.39 -1.37 2.12
C LEU A 81 -16.33 -0.62 1.31
N THR A 82 -15.11 -1.15 1.19
CA THR A 82 -13.99 -0.47 0.53
C THR A 82 -14.24 -0.20 -0.96
N ARG A 83 -14.87 -1.12 -1.69
CA ARG A 83 -15.18 -0.92 -3.12
C ARG A 83 -16.16 0.22 -3.33
N GLU A 84 -17.24 0.23 -2.57
CA GLU A 84 -18.30 1.23 -2.61
C GLU A 84 -17.77 2.60 -2.21
N ALA A 85 -16.97 2.65 -1.15
CA ALA A 85 -16.35 3.88 -0.67
C ALA A 85 -15.34 4.44 -1.68
N ALA A 86 -14.52 3.59 -2.30
CA ALA A 86 -13.57 3.99 -3.33
C ALA A 86 -14.28 4.48 -4.60
N ALA A 87 -15.31 3.77 -5.05
CA ALA A 87 -16.16 4.18 -6.17
C ALA A 87 -16.77 5.57 -5.92
N ALA A 88 -17.34 5.78 -4.73
CA ALA A 88 -17.92 7.07 -4.31
C ALA A 88 -16.86 8.17 -4.13
N ALA A 89 -15.64 7.84 -3.69
CA ALA A 89 -14.55 8.79 -3.58
C ALA A 89 -14.12 9.34 -4.94
N LEU A 90 -14.12 8.46 -5.95
CA LEU A 90 -13.69 8.74 -7.32
C LEU A 90 -14.83 9.26 -8.22
N GLY A 91 -16.08 9.20 -7.78
CA GLY A 91 -17.24 9.49 -8.64
C GLY A 91 -17.40 8.51 -9.79
N ARG A 92 -17.02 7.24 -9.61
CA ARG A 92 -17.06 6.21 -10.64
C ARG A 92 -18.06 5.11 -10.29
N PRO A 93 -18.84 4.60 -11.25
CA PRO A 93 -19.77 3.51 -11.01
C PRO A 93 -19.03 2.17 -10.78
N LEU A 94 -19.72 1.29 -10.06
CA LEU A 94 -19.38 -0.12 -9.96
C LEU A 94 -20.10 -0.88 -11.09
N SER A 95 -19.42 -1.83 -11.71
CA SER A 95 -19.98 -2.70 -12.73
C SER A 95 -19.74 -4.17 -12.39
N PHE A 96 -20.78 -4.97 -12.46
CA PHE A 96 -20.71 -6.41 -12.29
C PHE A 96 -19.93 -7.05 -13.43
N LYS A 97 -19.03 -7.98 -13.10
CA LYS A 97 -18.21 -8.71 -14.07
C LYS A 97 -18.54 -10.21 -14.05
N PRO A 98 -19.32 -10.71 -15.01
CA PRO A 98 -19.74 -12.13 -15.05
C PRO A 98 -18.56 -13.11 -15.00
N ARG A 99 -17.43 -12.76 -15.64
CA ARG A 99 -16.21 -13.58 -15.61
C ARG A 99 -15.60 -13.71 -14.21
N LEU A 100 -15.70 -12.67 -13.39
CA LEU A 100 -15.25 -12.74 -11.98
C LEU A 100 -16.20 -13.63 -11.18
N TRP A 101 -17.49 -13.44 -11.36
CA TRP A 101 -18.50 -14.27 -10.71
C TRP A 101 -18.30 -15.76 -11.03
N SER A 102 -18.11 -16.11 -12.31
CA SER A 102 -17.83 -17.49 -12.72
C SER A 102 -16.57 -18.06 -12.04
N ARG A 103 -15.54 -17.25 -11.80
CA ARG A 103 -14.34 -17.68 -11.06
C ARG A 103 -14.63 -17.95 -9.59
N ILE A 104 -15.44 -17.11 -8.94
CA ILE A 104 -15.87 -17.29 -7.56
C ILE A 104 -16.69 -18.57 -7.46
N LEU A 105 -17.68 -18.77 -8.32
CA LEU A 105 -18.47 -20.00 -8.37
C LEU A 105 -17.59 -21.25 -8.49
N LYS A 106 -16.67 -21.29 -9.46
CA LYS A 106 -15.74 -22.42 -9.65
C LYS A 106 -14.88 -22.71 -8.43
N ARG A 107 -14.52 -21.66 -7.66
CA ARG A 107 -13.74 -21.83 -6.44
C ARG A 107 -14.56 -22.53 -5.36
N PHE A 108 -15.80 -22.10 -5.13
CA PHE A 108 -16.69 -22.71 -4.14
C PHE A 108 -17.09 -24.15 -4.51
N THR A 109 -17.29 -24.42 -5.80
CA THR A 109 -17.57 -25.77 -6.29
C THR A 109 -16.47 -26.78 -5.92
N ARG A 110 -15.19 -26.35 -5.86
CA ARG A 110 -14.09 -27.23 -5.42
C ARG A 110 -14.23 -27.69 -3.95
N TYR A 111 -14.90 -26.92 -3.13
CA TYR A 111 -15.08 -27.22 -1.71
C TYR A 111 -16.47 -27.79 -1.41
N ALA A 112 -17.28 -28.07 -2.45
CA ALA A 112 -18.67 -28.56 -2.32
C ALA A 112 -19.54 -27.69 -1.38
N VAL A 113 -19.28 -26.35 -1.34
CA VAL A 113 -20.00 -25.41 -0.48
C VAL A 113 -20.89 -24.52 -1.36
N PRO A 114 -22.16 -24.29 -1.00
CA PRO A 114 -23.02 -23.32 -1.64
C PRO A 114 -22.41 -21.92 -1.59
N VAL A 115 -22.54 -21.16 -2.69
CA VAL A 115 -22.06 -19.78 -2.74
C VAL A 115 -23.16 -18.85 -2.26
N PRO A 116 -22.98 -18.14 -1.15
CA PRO A 116 -23.92 -17.13 -0.71
C PRO A 116 -24.07 -16.01 -1.74
N GLU A 117 -25.25 -15.44 -1.85
CA GLU A 117 -25.59 -14.38 -2.80
C GLU A 117 -24.70 -13.13 -2.58
N GLU A 118 -24.33 -12.86 -1.34
CA GLU A 118 -23.47 -11.74 -0.94
C GLU A 118 -22.10 -11.77 -1.65
N ASN A 119 -21.61 -12.95 -2.01
CA ASN A 119 -20.35 -13.09 -2.76
C ASN A 119 -20.39 -12.42 -4.15
N LYS A 120 -21.59 -12.11 -4.70
CA LYS A 120 -21.72 -11.36 -5.95
C LYS A 120 -21.08 -9.96 -5.86
N ARG A 121 -21.07 -9.35 -4.68
CA ARG A 121 -20.42 -8.05 -4.46
C ARG A 121 -18.95 -8.09 -4.84
N GLN A 122 -18.25 -9.21 -4.61
CA GLN A 122 -16.84 -9.37 -4.96
C GLN A 122 -16.59 -9.34 -6.49
N SER A 123 -17.64 -9.49 -7.28
CA SER A 123 -17.58 -9.39 -8.75
C SER A 123 -17.80 -7.97 -9.27
N GLN A 124 -17.99 -7.00 -8.39
CA GLN A 124 -18.13 -5.60 -8.77
C GLN A 124 -16.77 -4.92 -8.91
N VAL A 125 -16.59 -4.22 -10.01
CA VAL A 125 -15.34 -3.54 -10.37
C VAL A 125 -15.62 -2.07 -10.63
N ILE A 126 -14.80 -1.20 -10.07
CA ILE A 126 -14.87 0.25 -10.30
C ILE A 126 -14.53 0.53 -11.77
N ALA A 127 -15.29 1.40 -12.42
CA ALA A 127 -15.08 1.76 -13.82
C ALA A 127 -13.64 2.24 -14.08
N GLY A 128 -12.98 1.61 -15.04
CA GLY A 128 -11.57 1.86 -15.40
C GLY A 128 -10.54 1.13 -14.52
N ALA A 129 -10.97 0.29 -13.58
CA ALA A 129 -10.04 -0.50 -12.79
C ALA A 129 -9.54 -1.75 -13.53
N VAL A 130 -8.26 -2.05 -13.34
CA VAL A 130 -7.65 -3.32 -13.69
C VAL A 130 -7.81 -4.27 -12.51
N VAL A 131 -8.37 -5.44 -12.76
CA VAL A 131 -8.59 -6.47 -11.75
C VAL A 131 -7.27 -7.16 -11.39
N LEU A 132 -6.95 -7.19 -10.10
CA LEU A 132 -5.84 -7.94 -9.56
C LEU A 132 -6.34 -9.32 -9.12
N SER A 133 -5.86 -10.36 -9.78
CA SER A 133 -6.31 -11.72 -9.51
C SER A 133 -5.90 -12.22 -8.13
N ASN A 134 -6.86 -12.72 -7.37
CA ASN A 134 -6.61 -13.42 -6.11
C ASN A 134 -6.47 -14.92 -6.38
N ARG A 135 -5.31 -15.49 -6.03
CA ARG A 135 -5.05 -16.92 -6.19
C ARG A 135 -5.38 -17.73 -4.94
N VAL A 136 -5.47 -17.04 -3.79
CA VAL A 136 -5.67 -17.67 -2.47
C VAL A 136 -7.12 -17.52 -2.00
N GLY A 137 -7.68 -16.31 -2.04
CA GLY A 137 -9.05 -16.01 -1.62
C GLY A 137 -10.03 -15.79 -2.78
N SER A 138 -11.25 -15.37 -2.45
CA SER A 138 -12.32 -15.06 -3.42
C SER A 138 -12.36 -13.61 -3.85
N ALA A 139 -11.90 -12.68 -3.00
CA ALA A 139 -11.96 -11.24 -3.23
C ALA A 139 -10.85 -10.78 -4.19
N PRO A 140 -11.15 -10.34 -5.43
CA PRO A 140 -10.14 -9.76 -6.29
C PRO A 140 -9.75 -8.36 -5.78
N GLY A 141 -8.48 -7.99 -5.96
CA GLY A 141 -8.05 -6.61 -5.80
C GLY A 141 -8.35 -5.79 -7.05
N GLN A 142 -8.16 -4.49 -6.95
CA GLN A 142 -8.37 -3.57 -8.06
C GLN A 142 -7.25 -2.52 -8.09
N ARG A 143 -6.78 -2.19 -9.30
CA ARG A 143 -5.84 -1.08 -9.52
C ARG A 143 -6.45 -0.07 -10.47
N LEU A 144 -6.43 1.19 -10.06
CA LEU A 144 -6.89 2.32 -10.87
C LEU A 144 -5.71 3.26 -11.14
N GLU A 145 -5.58 3.63 -12.39
CA GLU A 145 -4.69 4.71 -12.81
C GLU A 145 -5.53 5.98 -12.96
N LEU A 146 -5.11 7.03 -12.26
CA LEU A 146 -5.85 8.28 -12.09
C LEU A 146 -4.94 9.45 -12.46
N ASN A 147 -5.54 10.61 -12.66
CA ASN A 147 -4.85 11.88 -12.73
C ASN A 147 -5.17 12.68 -11.45
N GLY A 148 -4.14 13.22 -10.83
CA GLY A 148 -4.28 14.14 -9.72
C GLY A 148 -4.87 15.49 -10.16
N ARG A 149 -5.28 16.31 -9.22
CA ARG A 149 -5.74 17.68 -9.52
C ARG A 149 -4.65 18.56 -10.13
N ASP A 150 -3.40 18.24 -9.86
CA ASP A 150 -2.19 18.83 -10.41
C ASP A 150 -1.81 18.28 -11.80
N GLY A 151 -2.65 17.42 -12.39
CA GLY A 151 -2.39 16.72 -13.66
C GLY A 151 -1.41 15.58 -13.56
N GLY A 152 -0.74 15.39 -12.42
CA GLY A 152 0.23 14.31 -12.22
C GLY A 152 -0.41 12.93 -12.12
N PRO A 153 0.33 11.86 -12.48
CA PRO A 153 -0.19 10.51 -12.39
C PRO A 153 -0.45 10.11 -10.93
N ARG A 154 -1.56 9.41 -10.68
CA ARG A 154 -1.91 8.79 -9.40
C ARG A 154 -2.27 7.33 -9.62
N THR A 155 -2.02 6.51 -8.63
CA THR A 155 -2.43 5.10 -8.64
C THR A 155 -3.13 4.77 -7.33
N LEU A 156 -4.31 4.16 -7.43
CA LEU A 156 -5.03 3.58 -6.30
C LEU A 156 -5.01 2.06 -6.44
N ILE A 157 -4.59 1.36 -5.41
CA ILE A 157 -4.60 -0.11 -5.33
C ILE A 157 -5.49 -0.52 -4.15
N LEU A 158 -6.49 -1.36 -4.41
CA LEU A 158 -7.35 -1.96 -3.41
C LEU A 158 -6.97 -3.44 -3.26
N LEU A 159 -6.69 -3.87 -2.04
CA LEU A 159 -6.25 -5.22 -1.68
C LEU A 159 -7.14 -5.81 -0.59
N PRO A 160 -7.35 -7.13 -0.56
CA PRO A 160 -8.07 -7.79 0.54
C PRO A 160 -7.33 -7.66 1.87
N GLY A 161 -8.03 -7.92 2.97
CA GLY A 161 -7.49 -7.86 4.33
C GLY A 161 -6.50 -8.99 4.66
N PRO A 162 -6.81 -10.27 4.41
CA PRO A 162 -5.94 -11.37 4.82
C PRO A 162 -4.54 -11.26 4.20
N TYR A 163 -3.50 -11.37 5.04
CA TYR A 163 -2.10 -11.23 4.62
C TYR A 163 -1.72 -12.18 3.47
N LEU A 164 -2.15 -13.45 3.55
CA LEU A 164 -1.85 -14.45 2.52
C LEU A 164 -2.46 -14.13 1.15
N GLU A 165 -3.48 -13.28 1.11
CA GLU A 165 -4.12 -12.81 -0.13
C GLU A 165 -3.48 -11.49 -0.58
N MET A 166 -3.34 -10.54 0.33
CA MET A 166 -2.84 -9.19 0.09
C MET A 166 -1.39 -9.19 -0.38
N ALA A 167 -0.50 -9.90 0.34
CA ALA A 167 0.94 -9.85 0.09
C ALA A 167 1.33 -10.32 -1.33
N PRO A 168 0.93 -11.51 -1.81
CA PRO A 168 1.28 -11.95 -3.17
C PRO A 168 0.59 -11.11 -4.26
N MET A 169 -0.53 -10.48 -3.95
CA MET A 169 -1.23 -9.59 -4.88
C MET A 169 -0.50 -8.26 -5.02
N PHE A 170 -0.03 -7.70 -3.91
CA PHE A 170 0.77 -6.48 -3.90
C PHE A 170 2.11 -6.68 -4.61
N GLU A 171 2.83 -7.78 -4.33
CA GLU A 171 4.10 -8.09 -4.98
C GLU A 171 3.97 -8.16 -6.52
N ARG A 172 2.86 -8.68 -7.04
CA ARG A 172 2.60 -8.68 -8.50
C ARG A 172 2.23 -7.30 -9.04
N ALA A 173 1.66 -6.42 -8.23
CA ALA A 173 1.29 -5.07 -8.64
C ALA A 173 2.47 -4.07 -8.56
N LEU A 174 3.41 -4.31 -7.63
CA LEU A 174 4.51 -3.41 -7.30
C LEU A 174 5.43 -3.05 -8.48
N PRO A 175 5.87 -3.99 -9.35
CA PRO A 175 6.73 -3.65 -10.47
C PRO A 175 6.10 -2.61 -11.41
N ARG A 176 4.80 -2.74 -11.71
CA ARG A 176 4.10 -1.78 -12.54
C ARG A 176 3.89 -0.45 -11.84
N LEU A 177 3.63 -0.46 -10.53
CA LEU A 177 3.54 0.75 -9.72
C LEU A 177 4.87 1.51 -9.74
N ALA A 178 5.99 0.81 -9.51
CA ALA A 178 7.34 1.38 -9.57
C ALA A 178 7.68 1.92 -10.97
N ALA A 179 7.41 1.16 -12.02
CA ALA A 179 7.64 1.60 -13.39
C ALA A 179 6.86 2.87 -13.78
N ARG A 180 5.68 3.07 -13.19
CA ARG A 180 4.86 4.27 -13.44
C ARG A 180 5.36 5.51 -12.70
N HIS A 181 5.78 5.36 -11.45
CA HIS A 181 6.04 6.50 -10.55
C HIS A 181 7.52 6.66 -10.18
N ALA A 182 8.26 5.55 -10.04
CA ALA A 182 9.64 5.53 -9.58
C ALA A 182 10.65 5.17 -10.70
N ARG A 183 10.26 5.32 -11.96
CA ARG A 183 11.11 4.95 -13.10
C ARG A 183 12.46 5.65 -13.05
N GLY A 184 13.53 4.85 -13.07
CA GLY A 184 14.91 5.36 -12.99
C GLY A 184 15.29 5.87 -11.60
N LEU A 185 14.54 5.50 -10.55
CA LEU A 185 14.93 5.72 -9.16
C LEU A 185 15.33 4.38 -8.54
N GLY A 186 16.50 4.36 -7.94
CA GLY A 186 16.97 3.27 -7.08
C GLY A 186 16.94 3.72 -5.63
N SER A 187 16.59 2.82 -4.72
CA SER A 187 16.69 3.04 -3.29
C SER A 187 17.70 2.06 -2.71
N ALA A 188 18.69 2.58 -2.00
CA ALA A 188 19.61 1.79 -1.20
C ALA A 188 19.32 2.04 0.28
N SER A 189 19.32 0.99 1.08
CA SER A 189 19.18 1.10 2.52
C SER A 189 20.24 0.28 3.23
N MET A 190 20.73 0.83 4.35
CA MET A 190 21.69 0.20 5.23
C MET A 190 21.16 0.23 6.65
N THR A 191 21.43 -0.82 7.39
CA THR A 191 21.20 -0.88 8.83
C THR A 191 22.51 -1.15 9.52
N LEU A 192 22.94 -0.26 10.41
CA LEU A 192 24.07 -0.45 11.31
C LEU A 192 23.52 -0.78 12.69
N ARG A 193 23.97 -1.88 13.28
CA ARG A 193 23.64 -2.25 14.66
C ARG A 193 24.84 -1.97 15.57
N LEU A 194 24.58 -1.29 16.66
CA LEU A 194 25.56 -0.85 17.63
C LEU A 194 25.21 -1.48 18.99
N ALA A 195 26.16 -2.16 19.61
CA ALA A 195 26.05 -2.68 20.96
C ALA A 195 26.91 -1.86 21.92
N GLY A 196 26.47 -1.71 23.17
CA GLY A 196 27.26 -1.04 24.23
C GLY A 196 27.35 0.47 24.10
N VAL A 197 26.50 1.10 23.30
CA VAL A 197 26.39 2.57 23.19
C VAL A 197 24.94 3.00 23.43
N SER A 198 24.76 4.18 24.02
CA SER A 198 23.43 4.78 24.15
C SER A 198 22.99 5.41 22.83
N GLU A 199 21.68 5.62 22.68
CA GLU A 199 21.08 6.26 21.50
C GLU A 199 21.67 7.66 21.26
N SER A 200 21.85 8.46 22.32
CA SER A 200 22.42 9.79 22.26
C SER A 200 23.88 9.80 21.78
N VAL A 201 24.70 8.87 22.28
CA VAL A 201 26.10 8.73 21.85
C VAL A 201 26.17 8.27 20.38
N ALA A 202 25.28 7.37 19.97
CA ALA A 202 25.19 6.96 18.56
C ALA A 202 24.78 8.14 17.65
N ASP A 203 23.79 8.93 18.06
CA ASP A 203 23.34 10.12 17.33
C ASP A 203 24.45 11.15 17.14
N GLU A 204 25.19 11.46 18.21
CA GLU A 204 26.32 12.38 18.18
C GLU A 204 27.42 11.92 17.24
N ARG A 205 27.84 10.65 17.33
CA ARG A 205 28.89 10.08 16.47
C ARG A 205 28.50 10.03 14.99
N LEU A 206 27.22 9.90 14.69
CA LEU A 206 26.70 9.82 13.32
C LEU A 206 26.29 11.18 12.74
N ALA A 207 26.40 12.26 13.51
CA ALA A 207 26.03 13.60 13.07
C ALA A 207 26.79 14.03 11.81
N GLY A 208 28.11 13.75 11.73
CA GLY A 208 28.92 14.04 10.56
C GLY A 208 28.46 13.29 9.29
N VAL A 209 28.06 12.03 9.44
CA VAL A 209 27.53 11.24 8.31
C VAL A 209 26.22 11.83 7.82
N ARG A 210 25.32 12.24 8.72
CA ARG A 210 24.05 12.88 8.33
C ARG A 210 24.27 14.17 7.57
N ALA A 211 25.26 14.96 7.96
CA ALA A 211 25.59 16.19 7.27
C ALA A 211 26.12 15.98 5.84
N LEU A 212 26.83 14.87 5.60
CA LEU A 212 27.33 14.51 4.26
C LEU A 212 26.22 14.07 3.31
N PHE A 213 25.11 13.55 3.84
CA PHE A 213 23.99 13.00 3.05
C PHE A 213 22.65 13.63 3.41
N PRO A 214 22.46 14.95 3.14
CA PRO A 214 21.26 15.69 3.55
C PRO A 214 19.97 15.18 2.91
N ASP A 215 20.05 14.43 1.81
CA ASP A 215 18.91 13.85 1.09
C ASP A 215 18.58 12.42 1.57
N ALA A 216 19.40 11.82 2.44
CA ALA A 216 19.14 10.51 3.00
C ALA A 216 18.17 10.61 4.19
N GLN A 217 17.34 9.58 4.32
CA GLN A 217 16.49 9.41 5.51
C GLN A 217 17.25 8.61 6.55
N PHE A 218 17.34 9.16 7.77
CA PHE A 218 17.99 8.49 8.88
C PHE A 218 16.99 8.20 9.99
N THR A 219 17.15 7.07 10.68
CA THR A 219 16.37 6.69 11.85
C THR A 219 17.28 5.97 12.83
N ILE A 220 17.20 6.36 14.09
CA ILE A 220 17.86 5.67 15.21
C ILE A 220 16.76 5.02 16.06
N LEU A 221 16.96 3.77 16.46
CA LEU A 221 16.05 2.99 17.29
C LEU A 221 16.86 2.25 18.35
N ALA A 222 16.50 2.42 19.61
CA ALA A 222 17.07 1.64 20.72
C ALA A 222 16.08 0.53 21.11
N SER A 223 16.55 -0.70 21.19
CA SER A 223 15.74 -1.84 21.63
C SER A 223 16.65 -2.98 22.12
N GLY A 224 16.30 -3.60 23.25
CA GLY A 224 16.97 -4.82 23.74
C GLY A 224 18.47 -4.66 24.02
N GLY A 225 18.94 -3.45 24.39
CA GLY A 225 20.38 -3.18 24.64
C GLY A 225 21.21 -2.91 23.38
N GLU A 226 20.57 -2.87 22.21
CA GLU A 226 21.19 -2.50 20.95
C GLU A 226 20.60 -1.18 20.42
N VAL A 227 21.43 -0.41 19.70
CA VAL A 227 21.00 0.74 18.91
C VAL A 227 21.12 0.40 17.43
N SER A 228 20.01 0.53 16.70
CA SER A 228 19.96 0.36 15.26
C SER A 228 19.89 1.71 14.54
N PHE A 229 20.85 1.98 13.67
CA PHE A 229 20.87 3.13 12.80
C PHE A 229 20.49 2.70 11.38
N HIS A 230 19.40 3.24 10.87
CA HIS A 230 18.92 2.99 9.53
C HIS A 230 19.18 4.21 8.65
N ALA A 231 19.82 4.01 7.52
CA ALA A 231 19.99 4.99 6.47
C ALA A 231 19.30 4.52 5.19
N THR A 232 18.57 5.40 4.52
CA THR A 232 17.97 5.13 3.22
C THR A 232 18.20 6.32 2.31
N ILE A 233 18.77 6.07 1.13
CA ILE A 233 18.94 7.06 0.08
C ILE A 233 18.15 6.62 -1.15
N THR A 234 17.55 7.58 -1.85
CA THR A 234 16.87 7.34 -3.13
C THR A 234 17.51 8.24 -4.19
N GLU A 235 18.12 7.61 -5.18
CA GLU A 235 18.82 8.31 -6.26
C GLU A 235 18.34 7.83 -7.62
N ARG A 236 18.65 8.60 -8.67
CA ARG A 236 18.48 8.13 -10.03
C ARG A 236 19.51 7.05 -10.32
N THR A 237 19.04 5.88 -10.69
CA THR A 237 19.89 4.86 -11.29
C THR A 237 20.24 5.29 -12.70
N ALA A 238 21.52 5.17 -13.09
CA ALA A 238 21.89 5.32 -14.48
C ALA A 238 21.06 4.34 -15.32
N PRO A 239 20.59 4.72 -16.54
CA PRO A 239 19.98 3.75 -17.42
C PRO A 239 20.98 2.61 -17.63
N ALA A 240 20.52 1.37 -17.51
CA ALA A 240 21.32 0.20 -17.90
C ALA A 240 21.74 0.43 -19.36
N ALA A 241 23.03 0.41 -19.61
CA ALA A 241 23.60 0.56 -20.93
C ALA A 241 23.22 -0.61 -21.83
#